data_7051684dcf84bca76061c763a59ae721
#
_entry.id   7051684dcf84bca76061c763a59ae721
#
_cell.length_a   1.000
_cell.length_b   1.000
_cell.length_c   1.000
_cell.angle_alpha   90.00
_cell.angle_beta   90.00
_cell.angle_gamma   90.00
#
_symmetry.space_group_name_H-M   'P 1'
#
loop_
_entity.id
_entity.type
_entity.pdbx_description
1 polymer ?
#
loop_
_entity_poly.entity_id
_entity_poly.type
_entity_poly.pdbx_seq_one_letter_code
_entity_poly.pdbx_strand_id
1 'polypeptide(L)' 'MENLVNKIQEILDINVTSYRISKITGITEHVLSKYKKGVYSVKNMSIETADKLISSRSEIEKYAK' A
#
# COMPACT_ATOMS: atom_id res chain seq x y z
N MET A 1 17.21 3.98 -5.07
CA MET A 1 16.13 3.90 -4.86
C MET A 1 15.47 3.07 -3.87
N GLU A 2 16.13 2.87 -2.78
CA GLU A 2 15.45 2.32 -1.66
C GLU A 2 14.32 3.23 -1.23
N ASN A 3 14.32 4.47 -1.69
CA ASN A 3 13.27 5.41 -1.33
C ASN A 3 11.89 4.95 -1.75
N LEU A 4 11.80 4.29 -2.91
CA LEU A 4 10.50 3.83 -3.38
C LEU A 4 9.95 2.73 -2.47
N VAL A 5 10.81 1.79 -2.08
CA VAL A 5 10.39 0.72 -1.19
C VAL A 5 9.97 1.30 0.16
N ASN A 6 10.73 2.27 0.67
CA ASN A 6 10.41 2.89 1.94
C ASN A 6 9.10 3.64 1.90
N LYS A 7 8.83 4.33 0.80
CA LYS A 7 7.57 5.07 0.66
C LYS A 7 6.38 4.13 0.66
N ILE A 8 6.51 3.02 -0.05
CA ILE A 8 5.43 2.05 -0.11
C ILE A 8 5.22 1.41 1.26
N GLN A 9 6.31 1.11 1.95
CA GLN A 9 6.21 0.53 3.28
C GLN A 9 5.53 1.50 4.24
N GLU A 10 5.83 2.79 4.12
CA GLU A 10 5.18 3.80 4.94
C GLU A 10 3.67 3.83 4.69
N ILE A 11 3.28 3.72 3.42
CA ILE A 11 1.87 3.73 3.08
C ILE A 11 1.17 2.51 3.68
N LEU A 12 1.81 1.35 3.60
CA LEU A 12 1.24 0.13 4.15
C LEU A 12 1.16 0.19 5.67
N ASP A 13 2.05 0.96 6.30
CA ASP A 13 2.08 1.10 7.75
C ASP A 13 1.09 2.14 8.28
N ILE A 14 0.47 2.92 7.39
CA ILE A 14 -0.53 3.89 7.80
C ILE A 14 -1.68 3.11 8.46
N ASN A 15 -2.20 3.67 9.54
CA ASN A 15 -3.25 3.01 10.32
C ASN A 15 -4.59 3.07 9.61
N VAL A 16 -4.67 2.36 8.49
CA VAL A 16 -5.87 2.26 7.65
C VAL A 16 -6.01 0.79 7.28
N THR A 17 -7.24 0.30 7.28
CA THR A 17 -7.47 -1.12 6.99
C THR A 17 -7.17 -1.45 5.53
N SER A 18 -6.83 -2.70 5.28
CA SER A 18 -6.62 -3.18 3.92
C SER A 18 -7.87 -2.99 3.08
N TYR A 19 -9.03 -3.17 3.70
CA TYR A 19 -10.31 -2.97 3.00
C TYR A 19 -10.43 -1.55 2.46
N ARG A 20 -10.11 -0.56 3.31
CA ARG A 20 -10.20 0.85 2.90
C ARG A 20 -9.19 1.16 1.80
N ILE A 21 -7.96 0.68 1.95
CA ILE A 21 -6.94 0.91 0.94
C ILE A 21 -7.36 0.26 -0.37
N SER A 22 -7.96 -0.91 -0.31
CA SER A 22 -8.45 -1.61 -1.49
C SER A 22 -9.50 -0.77 -2.22
N LYS A 23 -10.42 -0.15 -1.47
CA LYS A 23 -11.46 0.68 -2.07
C LYS A 23 -10.89 1.91 -2.74
N ILE A 24 -9.83 2.47 -2.15
CA ILE A 24 -9.22 3.69 -2.69
C ILE A 24 -8.39 3.38 -3.94
N THR A 25 -7.59 2.32 -3.87
CA THR A 25 -6.61 2.04 -4.91
C THR A 25 -7.10 1.08 -5.98
N GLY A 26 -8.10 0.29 -5.65
CA GLY A 26 -8.54 -0.75 -6.58
C GLY A 26 -7.72 -2.02 -6.49
N ILE A 27 -6.74 -2.06 -5.59
CA ILE A 27 -5.92 -3.26 -5.39
C ILE A 27 -6.72 -4.23 -4.51
N THR A 28 -6.61 -5.51 -4.81
CA THR A 28 -7.33 -6.53 -4.06
C THR A 28 -6.94 -6.49 -2.57
N GLU A 29 -7.93 -6.54 -1.71
CA GLU A 29 -7.69 -6.53 -0.26
C GLU A 29 -6.79 -7.68 0.16
N HIS A 30 -6.98 -8.84 -0.45
CA HIS A 30 -6.17 -10.03 -0.15
C HIS A 30 -4.68 -9.74 -0.39
N VAL A 31 -4.38 -9.11 -1.52
CA VAL A 31 -2.99 -8.78 -1.88
C VAL A 31 -2.42 -7.78 -0.89
N LEU A 32 -3.20 -6.76 -0.55
CA LEU A 32 -2.74 -5.75 0.41
C LEU A 32 -2.45 -6.38 1.77
N SER A 33 -3.30 -7.30 2.19
CA SER A 33 -3.11 -7.99 3.45
C SER A 33 -1.80 -8.78 3.45
N LYS A 34 -1.48 -9.42 2.34
CA LYS A 34 -0.23 -10.19 2.22
C LYS A 34 0.98 -9.29 2.35
N TYR A 35 0.93 -8.11 1.74
CA TYR A 35 2.04 -7.17 1.86
C TYR A 35 2.16 -6.63 3.27
N LYS A 36 1.05 -6.34 3.92
CA LYS A 36 1.07 -5.84 5.29
C LYS A 36 1.64 -6.86 6.28
N LYS A 37 1.35 -8.14 6.03
CA LYS A 37 1.83 -9.21 6.91
C LYS A 37 3.27 -9.63 6.60
N GLY A 38 3.82 -9.11 5.51
CA GLY A 38 5.17 -9.48 5.13
C GLY A 38 5.26 -10.78 4.36
N VAL A 39 4.13 -11.35 3.96
CA VAL A 39 4.13 -12.59 3.16
C VAL A 39 4.71 -12.30 1.78
N TYR A 40 4.31 -11.18 1.18
CA TYR A 40 4.88 -10.73 -0.07
C TYR A 40 5.89 -9.63 0.22
N SER A 41 7.00 -9.65 -0.52
CA SER A 41 8.04 -8.63 -0.35
C SER A 41 7.68 -7.37 -1.14
N VAL A 42 7.75 -6.22 -0.50
CA VAL A 42 7.50 -4.95 -1.17
C VAL A 42 8.46 -4.75 -2.33
N LYS A 43 9.68 -5.24 -2.20
CA LYS A 43 10.68 -5.12 -3.26
C LYS A 43 10.23 -5.78 -4.55
N ASN A 44 9.38 -6.79 -4.45
CA ASN A 44 8.90 -7.53 -5.61
C ASN A 44 7.55 -7.06 -6.09
N MET A 45 7.03 -5.97 -5.50
CA MET A 45 5.75 -5.42 -5.91
C MET A 45 5.84 -4.91 -7.35
N SER A 46 4.79 -5.15 -8.13
CA SER A 46 4.78 -4.66 -9.51
C SER A 46 4.73 -3.14 -9.51
N ILE A 47 5.27 -2.55 -10.57
CA ILE A 47 5.30 -1.09 -10.72
C ILE A 47 3.88 -0.53 -10.72
N GLU A 48 2.96 -1.24 -11.36
CA GLU A 48 1.57 -0.81 -11.43
C GLU A 48 0.95 -0.72 -10.04
N THR A 49 1.19 -1.73 -9.21
CA THR A 49 0.66 -1.75 -7.85
C THR A 49 1.30 -0.64 -7.02
N ALA A 50 2.61 -0.48 -7.14
CA ALA A 50 3.33 0.56 -6.41
C ALA A 50 2.81 1.94 -6.79
N ASP A 51 2.59 2.17 -8.09
CA ASP A 51 2.10 3.45 -8.56
C ASP A 51 0.72 3.76 -8.00
N LYS A 52 -0.15 2.77 -7.95
CA LYS A 52 -1.48 2.98 -7.40
C LYS A 52 -1.43 3.40 -5.93
N LEU A 53 -0.54 2.78 -5.15
CA LEU A 53 -0.39 3.11 -3.76
C LEU A 53 0.15 4.52 -3.58
N ILE A 54 1.20 4.85 -4.33
CA ILE A 54 1.82 6.17 -4.22
C ILE A 54 0.87 7.27 -4.65
N SER A 55 0.15 7.05 -5.74
CA SER A 55 -0.81 8.03 -6.25
C SER A 55 -1.97 8.23 -5.30
N SER A 56 -2.29 7.23 -4.49
CA SER A 56 -3.42 7.28 -3.58
C SER A 56 -3.01 7.61 -2.15
N ARG A 57 -1.74 7.89 -1.91
CA ARG A 57 -1.24 8.09 -0.55
C ARG A 57 -2.02 9.19 0.17
N SER A 58 -2.24 10.30 -0.50
CA SER A 58 -2.94 11.43 0.08
C SER A 58 -4.35 11.03 0.54
N GLU A 59 -5.02 10.27 -0.31
CA GLU A 59 -6.36 9.79 -0.03
C GLU A 59 -6.34 8.83 1.16
N ILE A 60 -5.36 7.93 1.18
CA ILE A 60 -5.24 6.95 2.25
C ILE A 60 -5.01 7.65 3.59
N GLU A 61 -4.18 8.68 3.59
CA GLU A 61 -3.86 9.40 4.81
C GLU A 61 -5.06 10.09 5.42
N LYS A 62 -6.04 10.43 4.61
CA LYS A 62 -7.26 11.06 5.11
C LYS A 62 -8.04 10.14 6.05
N TYR A 63 -7.86 8.85 5.92
CA TYR A 63 -8.57 7.86 6.74
C TYR A 63 -7.71 7.33 7.88
N ALA A 64 -6.48 7.82 8.01
CA ALA A 64 -5.60 7.37 9.09
C ALA A 64 -6.13 7.87 10.43
N LYS A 65 -5.97 7.02 11.44
CA LYS A 65 -6.44 7.35 12.78
C LYS A 65 -5.35 8.01 13.62
#